data_35fec25b4646846d3272cdcd8845b22a
#
_entry.id   35fec25b4646846d3272cdcd8845b22a
#
_cell.length_a   1.000
_cell.length_b   1.000
_cell.length_c   1.000
_cell.angle_alpha   90.00
_cell.angle_beta   90.00
_cell.angle_gamma   90.00
#
_symmetry.space_group_name_H-M   'P 1'
#
loop_
_entity.id
_entity.type
_entity.pdbx_description
1 polymer ?
#
loop_
_entity_poly.entity_id
_entity_poly.type
_entity_poly.pdbx_seq_one_letter_code
_entity_poly.pdbx_strand_id
1 'polypeptide(L)'
;MKQLFERLRLLFAVTDFKQQRADLAFMQIPKDYAEMLIRHLRDHEGFSHLVFFTAVDYIEDGIFRLIYMLHNYETKDTLGIHVDLSRAEPVMTSIHLLWEQAVLYQRELKEMFGVDFPGSPGVDEDFMLEGWDEIPPMRREFDTRAYAEKTFFPREGRKKTDPRAHMQEQLYPNEGEK
;
A
#
# COMPACT_ATOMS: atom_id res chain seq x y z
N MET A 1 21.47 1.04 11.54
CA MET A 1 20.45 1.87 10.86
C MET A 1 20.78 3.36 10.83
N LYS A 2 21.03 4.07 11.97
CA LYS A 2 21.36 5.52 11.94
C LYS A 2 22.58 5.87 11.08
N GLN A 3 23.67 5.10 11.17
CA GLN A 3 24.87 5.32 10.36
C GLN A 3 24.59 5.14 8.85
N LEU A 4 23.74 4.15 8.49
CA LEU A 4 23.28 3.95 7.12
C LEU A 4 22.51 5.19 6.64
N PHE A 5 21.54 5.65 7.44
CA PHE A 5 20.77 6.86 7.10
C PHE A 5 21.67 8.10 6.85
N GLU A 6 22.66 8.34 7.74
CA GLU A 6 23.58 9.49 7.56
C GLU A 6 24.40 9.38 6.26
N ARG A 7 24.82 8.17 5.86
CA ARG A 7 25.48 7.95 4.56
C ARG A 7 24.54 8.21 3.39
N LEU A 8 23.33 7.64 3.46
CA LEU A 8 22.33 7.79 2.40
C LEU A 8 21.90 9.25 2.24
N ARG A 9 21.78 10.00 3.32
CA ARG A 9 21.44 11.42 3.30
C ARG A 9 22.45 12.28 2.54
N LEU A 10 23.71 11.86 2.47
CA LEU A 10 24.74 12.55 1.69
C LEU A 10 24.64 12.28 0.18
N LEU A 11 24.02 11.16 -0.20
CA LEU A 11 23.92 10.71 -1.59
C LEU A 11 22.53 10.96 -2.20
N PHE A 12 21.51 10.90 -1.37
CA PHE A 12 20.09 10.98 -1.77
C PHE A 12 19.35 11.98 -0.89
N ALA A 13 18.25 12.51 -1.39
CA ALA A 13 17.36 13.43 -0.65
C ALA A 13 16.48 12.70 0.36
N VAL A 14 17.06 11.87 1.22
CA VAL A 14 16.34 11.07 2.22
C VAL A 14 15.96 11.92 3.42
N THR A 15 14.72 11.79 3.87
CA THR A 15 14.15 12.51 5.01
C THR A 15 13.41 11.57 5.97
N ASP A 16 12.88 12.13 7.05
CA ASP A 16 11.94 11.49 7.99
C ASP A 16 12.39 10.11 8.51
N PHE A 17 13.67 10.00 8.87
CA PHE A 17 14.19 8.79 9.47
C PHE A 17 13.53 8.51 10.82
N LYS A 18 12.87 7.35 10.90
CA LYS A 18 12.23 6.86 12.12
C LYS A 18 12.67 5.44 12.42
N GLN A 19 13.46 5.26 13.45
CA GLN A 19 13.79 3.91 13.94
C GLN A 19 12.68 3.45 14.88
N GLN A 20 11.95 2.42 14.48
CA GLN A 20 10.83 1.87 15.25
C GLN A 20 11.27 0.78 16.23
N ARG A 21 12.23 -0.06 15.81
CA ARG A 21 12.86 -1.11 16.61
C ARG A 21 14.37 -1.14 16.34
N ALA A 22 15.11 -1.95 17.04
CA ALA A 22 16.55 -2.09 16.80
C ALA A 22 16.85 -2.50 15.36
N ASP A 23 16.02 -3.37 14.81
CA ASP A 23 16.13 -4.02 13.50
C ASP A 23 15.19 -3.44 12.43
N LEU A 24 14.38 -2.40 12.76
CA LEU A 24 13.38 -1.84 11.84
C LEU A 24 13.43 -0.31 11.86
N ALA A 25 13.63 0.28 10.68
CA ALA A 25 13.55 1.70 10.47
C ALA A 25 12.77 2.06 9.21
N PHE A 26 12.31 3.30 9.16
CA PHE A 26 11.64 3.88 8.01
C PHE A 26 12.33 5.17 7.61
N MET A 27 12.28 5.49 6.31
CA MET A 27 12.74 6.76 5.76
C MET A 27 11.89 7.15 4.57
N GLN A 28 11.87 8.44 4.25
CA GLN A 28 11.11 8.97 3.13
C GLN A 28 12.06 9.50 2.05
N ILE A 29 11.64 9.36 0.79
CA ILE A 29 12.38 9.89 -0.37
C ILE A 29 11.40 10.45 -1.41
N PRO A 30 11.75 11.54 -2.13
CA PRO A 30 10.99 11.98 -3.28
C PRO A 30 10.94 10.91 -4.38
N LYS A 31 9.82 10.81 -5.10
CA LYS A 31 9.55 9.76 -6.10
C LYS A 31 10.64 9.64 -7.16
N ASP A 32 11.22 10.77 -7.57
CA ASP A 32 12.20 10.84 -8.66
C ASP A 32 13.54 10.15 -8.32
N TYR A 33 13.83 9.98 -7.03
CA TYR A 33 15.06 9.33 -6.54
C TYR A 33 14.82 7.94 -5.96
N ALA A 34 13.57 7.51 -5.87
CA ALA A 34 13.21 6.29 -5.16
C ALA A 34 13.80 5.02 -5.79
N GLU A 35 13.72 4.87 -7.12
CA GLU A 35 14.28 3.72 -7.84
C GLU A 35 15.81 3.67 -7.67
N MET A 36 16.51 4.80 -7.77
CA MET A 36 17.96 4.86 -7.58
C MET A 36 18.36 4.50 -6.15
N LEU A 37 17.64 4.98 -5.14
CA LEU A 37 17.89 4.61 -3.74
C LEU A 37 17.66 3.12 -3.52
N ILE A 38 16.53 2.58 -3.99
CA ILE A 38 16.17 1.16 -3.83
C ILE A 38 17.23 0.27 -4.50
N ARG A 39 17.69 0.63 -5.69
CA ARG A 39 18.77 -0.04 -6.40
C ARG A 39 20.08 0.00 -5.59
N HIS A 40 20.46 1.18 -5.06
CA HIS A 40 21.65 1.35 -4.25
C HIS A 40 21.60 0.48 -2.98
N LEU A 41 20.45 0.46 -2.29
CA LEU A 41 20.25 -0.36 -1.10
C LEU A 41 20.41 -1.86 -1.39
N ARG A 42 19.89 -2.32 -2.53
CA ARG A 42 20.03 -3.71 -2.96
C ARG A 42 21.48 -4.05 -3.31
N ASP A 43 22.11 -3.23 -4.16
CA ASP A 43 23.37 -3.57 -4.81
C ASP A 43 24.59 -3.27 -3.94
N HIS A 44 24.51 -2.30 -3.00
CA HIS A 44 25.66 -1.84 -2.21
C HIS A 44 25.49 -1.96 -0.70
N GLU A 45 24.25 -1.97 -0.18
CA GLU A 45 23.99 -2.01 1.25
C GLU A 45 23.41 -3.36 1.72
N GLY A 46 23.28 -4.34 0.81
CA GLY A 46 22.89 -5.71 1.13
C GLY A 46 21.40 -5.93 1.42
N PHE A 47 20.53 -4.95 1.12
CA PHE A 47 19.06 -5.12 1.23
C PHE A 47 18.52 -5.88 0.02
N SER A 48 18.93 -7.13 -0.12
CA SER A 48 18.68 -7.95 -1.31
C SER A 48 17.26 -8.49 -1.44
N HIS A 49 16.46 -8.43 -0.37
CA HIS A 49 15.11 -9.00 -0.36
C HIS A 49 14.03 -7.92 -0.28
N LEU A 50 13.15 -7.90 -1.28
CA LEU A 50 11.91 -7.14 -1.25
C LEU A 50 10.86 -7.97 -0.49
N VAL A 51 10.58 -7.59 0.76
CA VAL A 51 9.64 -8.32 1.62
C VAL A 51 8.22 -8.17 1.11
N PHE A 52 7.80 -6.92 0.89
CA PHE A 52 6.55 -6.55 0.23
C PHE A 52 6.61 -5.12 -0.29
N PHE A 53 5.66 -4.79 -1.14
CA PHE A 53 5.45 -3.46 -1.69
C PHE A 53 3.95 -3.16 -1.66
N THR A 54 3.55 -2.06 -1.03
CA THR A 54 2.14 -1.71 -0.85
C THR A 54 1.91 -0.19 -0.90
N ALA A 55 0.65 0.22 -0.85
CA ALA A 55 0.24 1.62 -0.78
C ALA A 55 -0.70 1.86 0.41
N VAL A 56 -0.70 3.09 0.90
CA VAL A 56 -1.68 3.60 1.86
C VAL A 56 -2.31 4.85 1.27
N ASP A 57 -3.63 4.92 1.30
CA ASP A 57 -4.39 6.08 0.82
C ASP A 57 -4.57 7.12 1.94
N TYR A 58 -3.90 8.26 1.81
CA TYR A 58 -4.05 9.45 2.65
C TYR A 58 -4.92 10.47 1.91
N ILE A 59 -6.23 10.22 1.91
CA ILE A 59 -7.20 11.06 1.16
C ILE A 59 -7.20 12.50 1.67
N GLU A 60 -6.99 12.71 2.97
CA GLU A 60 -6.95 14.02 3.61
C GLU A 60 -5.77 14.88 3.12
N ASP A 61 -4.64 14.22 2.79
CA ASP A 61 -3.43 14.87 2.31
C ASP A 61 -3.36 14.87 0.76
N GLY A 62 -4.29 14.19 0.09
CA GLY A 62 -4.34 14.06 -1.37
C GLY A 62 -3.19 13.23 -1.95
N ILE A 63 -2.65 12.27 -1.18
CA ILE A 63 -1.54 11.43 -1.59
C ILE A 63 -1.82 9.94 -1.41
N PHE A 64 -1.13 9.13 -2.23
CA PHE A 64 -0.83 7.73 -1.93
C PHE A 64 0.59 7.61 -1.42
N ARG A 65 0.79 6.98 -0.27
CA ARG A 65 2.12 6.63 0.22
C ARG A 65 2.47 5.22 -0.16
N LEU A 66 3.41 5.06 -1.07
CA LEU A 66 4.02 3.78 -1.37
C LEU A 66 5.00 3.37 -0.27
N ILE A 67 5.03 2.10 0.08
CA ILE A 67 5.90 1.53 1.10
C ILE A 67 6.63 0.33 0.51
N TYR A 68 7.95 0.47 0.32
CA TYR A 68 8.83 -0.62 -0.07
C TYR A 68 9.50 -1.17 1.18
N MET A 69 9.24 -2.41 1.53
CA MET A 69 9.91 -3.08 2.66
C MET A 69 11.03 -3.95 2.16
N LEU A 70 12.25 -3.57 2.53
CA LEU A 70 13.48 -4.27 2.16
C LEU A 70 14.11 -4.93 3.37
N HIS A 71 14.70 -6.11 3.19
CA HIS A 71 15.37 -6.85 4.25
C HIS A 71 16.80 -7.22 3.85
N ASN A 72 17.71 -7.08 4.83
CA ASN A 72 19.09 -7.53 4.74
C ASN A 72 19.26 -8.79 5.59
N TYR A 73 19.52 -9.93 4.95
CA TYR A 73 19.66 -11.21 5.64
C TYR A 73 20.93 -11.33 6.50
N GLU A 74 21.98 -10.57 6.19
CA GLU A 74 23.25 -10.62 6.94
C GLU A 74 23.12 -9.84 8.25
N THR A 75 22.65 -8.59 8.20
CA THR A 75 22.50 -7.74 9.37
C THR A 75 21.21 -7.98 10.14
N LYS A 76 20.22 -8.67 9.55
CA LYS A 76 18.85 -8.87 10.04
C LYS A 76 18.04 -7.58 10.13
N ASP A 77 18.48 -6.53 9.46
CA ASP A 77 17.80 -5.24 9.42
C ASP A 77 16.68 -5.23 8.36
N THR A 78 15.59 -4.58 8.70
CA THR A 78 14.47 -4.29 7.78
C THR A 78 14.31 -2.79 7.62
N LEU A 79 14.14 -2.33 6.39
CA LEU A 79 14.04 -0.92 6.04
C LEU A 79 12.78 -0.66 5.22
N GLY A 80 11.92 0.22 5.72
CA GLY A 80 10.76 0.74 4.97
C GLY A 80 11.12 2.05 4.25
N ILE A 81 10.90 2.09 2.95
CA ILE A 81 11.07 3.29 2.13
C ILE A 81 9.70 3.83 1.79
N HIS A 82 9.41 5.05 2.21
CA HIS A 82 8.18 5.77 1.92
C HIS A 82 8.36 6.68 0.71
N VAL A 83 7.41 6.61 -0.21
CA VAL A 83 7.35 7.50 -1.39
C VAL A 83 5.94 8.03 -1.51
N ASP A 84 5.78 9.35 -1.47
CA ASP A 84 4.48 9.99 -1.60
C ASP A 84 4.20 10.33 -3.07
N LEU A 85 3.03 9.92 -3.57
CA LEU A 85 2.53 10.22 -4.91
C LEU A 85 1.27 11.07 -4.82
N SER A 86 1.09 12.00 -5.75
CA SER A 86 -0.19 12.70 -5.89
C SER A 86 -1.31 11.72 -6.24
N ARG A 87 -2.46 11.80 -5.54
CA ARG A 87 -3.65 11.00 -5.88
C ARG A 87 -4.24 11.36 -7.25
N ALA A 88 -4.01 12.60 -7.72
CA ALA A 88 -4.50 13.04 -9.02
C ALA A 88 -3.74 12.40 -10.20
N GLU A 89 -2.45 12.12 -10.00
CA GLU A 89 -1.59 11.49 -11.00
C GLU A 89 -0.65 10.49 -10.33
N PRO A 90 -1.17 9.32 -9.91
CA PRO A 90 -0.43 8.34 -9.14
C PRO A 90 0.40 7.45 -10.07
N VAL A 91 1.54 7.96 -10.53
CA VAL A 91 2.46 7.26 -11.42
C VAL A 91 3.81 7.08 -10.74
N MET A 92 4.37 5.87 -10.78
CA MET A 92 5.67 5.55 -10.19
C MET A 92 6.54 4.74 -11.16
N THR A 93 7.85 4.92 -11.08
CA THR A 93 8.82 4.10 -11.82
C THR A 93 8.76 2.65 -11.36
N SER A 94 8.71 1.71 -12.32
CA SER A 94 8.70 0.29 -12.02
C SER A 94 10.05 -0.20 -11.51
N ILE A 95 10.01 -1.12 -10.52
CA ILE A 95 11.19 -1.81 -9.99
C ILE A 95 11.26 -3.29 -10.36
N HIS A 96 10.50 -3.72 -11.39
CA HIS A 96 10.45 -5.12 -11.83
C HIS A 96 11.83 -5.66 -12.29
N LEU A 97 12.70 -4.80 -12.81
CA LEU A 97 14.08 -5.17 -13.16
C LEU A 97 14.97 -5.43 -11.94
N LEU A 98 14.58 -4.96 -10.75
CA LEU A 98 15.29 -5.24 -9.52
C LEU A 98 14.81 -6.54 -8.87
N TRP A 99 13.50 -6.76 -8.85
CA TRP A 99 12.87 -7.98 -8.35
C TRP A 99 11.68 -8.36 -9.23
N GLU A 100 11.71 -9.52 -9.81
CA GLU A 100 10.64 -10.03 -10.68
C GLU A 100 9.28 -10.07 -9.95
N GLN A 101 9.27 -10.40 -8.66
CA GLN A 101 8.06 -10.39 -7.83
C GLN A 101 7.37 -9.03 -7.73
N ALA A 102 8.08 -7.92 -8.01
CA ALA A 102 7.50 -6.58 -8.03
C ALA A 102 6.40 -6.42 -9.09
N VAL A 103 6.43 -7.21 -10.15
CA VAL A 103 5.38 -7.25 -11.18
C VAL A 103 4.01 -7.50 -10.55
N LEU A 104 3.91 -8.50 -9.66
CA LEU A 104 2.64 -8.85 -9.01
C LEU A 104 2.15 -7.74 -8.07
N TYR A 105 3.03 -7.16 -7.26
CA TYR A 105 2.68 -6.03 -6.40
C TYR A 105 2.25 -4.80 -7.20
N GLN A 106 2.89 -4.54 -8.35
CA GLN A 106 2.55 -3.39 -9.20
C GLN A 106 1.19 -3.58 -9.88
N ARG A 107 0.87 -4.80 -10.33
CA ARG A 107 -0.47 -5.13 -10.83
C ARG A 107 -1.54 -4.96 -9.76
N GLU A 108 -1.28 -5.47 -8.55
CA GLU A 108 -2.18 -5.29 -7.41
C GLU A 108 -2.40 -3.81 -7.10
N LEU A 109 -1.34 -3.00 -7.04
CA LEU A 109 -1.46 -1.57 -6.77
C LEU A 109 -2.18 -0.80 -7.87
N LYS A 110 -2.02 -1.21 -9.12
CA LYS A 110 -2.77 -0.65 -10.25
C LYS A 110 -4.26 -0.92 -10.10
N GLU A 111 -4.63 -2.18 -9.87
CA GLU A 111 -6.04 -2.59 -9.75
C GLU A 111 -6.69 -2.03 -8.47
N MET A 112 -6.03 -2.12 -7.33
CA MET A 112 -6.61 -1.79 -6.03
C MET A 112 -6.62 -0.29 -5.72
N PHE A 113 -5.60 0.48 -6.18
CA PHE A 113 -5.45 1.91 -5.88
C PHE A 113 -5.46 2.80 -7.12
N GLY A 114 -5.24 2.23 -8.32
CA GLY A 114 -5.05 2.97 -9.55
C GLY A 114 -3.68 3.63 -9.66
N VAL A 115 -2.66 3.08 -8.99
CA VAL A 115 -1.27 3.55 -9.12
C VAL A 115 -0.64 2.91 -10.35
N ASP A 116 -0.15 3.73 -11.28
CA ASP A 116 0.42 3.27 -12.53
C ASP A 116 1.94 3.05 -12.46
N PHE A 117 2.41 2.01 -13.18
CA PHE A 117 3.83 1.65 -13.27
C PHE A 117 4.21 1.43 -14.74
N PRO A 118 4.44 2.50 -15.52
CA PRO A 118 4.73 2.39 -16.94
C PRO A 118 5.91 1.46 -17.23
N GLY A 119 5.71 0.54 -18.19
CA GLY A 119 6.71 -0.43 -18.58
C GLY A 119 6.84 -1.67 -17.69
N SER A 120 6.02 -1.80 -16.65
CA SER A 120 5.92 -3.05 -15.89
C SER A 120 5.16 -4.10 -16.71
N PRO A 121 5.67 -5.34 -16.83
CA PRO A 121 5.01 -6.38 -17.60
C PRO A 121 3.61 -6.68 -17.08
N GLY A 122 2.60 -6.72 -17.97
CA GLY A 122 1.23 -7.08 -17.66
C GLY A 122 0.53 -6.15 -16.65
N VAL A 123 1.01 -4.92 -16.44
CA VAL A 123 0.45 -3.98 -15.44
C VAL A 123 -0.99 -3.59 -15.74
N ASP A 124 -1.40 -3.64 -17.01
CA ASP A 124 -2.77 -3.33 -17.45
C ASP A 124 -3.66 -4.59 -17.58
N GLU A 125 -3.14 -5.75 -17.23
CA GLU A 125 -3.93 -6.99 -17.18
C GLU A 125 -4.65 -7.11 -15.84
N ASP A 126 -5.89 -7.60 -15.87
CA ASP A 126 -6.68 -7.88 -14.65
C ASP A 126 -5.89 -8.80 -13.72
N PHE A 127 -5.88 -8.47 -12.41
CA PHE A 127 -5.15 -9.24 -11.40
C PHE A 127 -6.07 -10.15 -10.58
N MET A 128 -7.07 -9.58 -9.91
CA MET A 128 -8.05 -10.33 -9.10
C MET A 128 -9.49 -9.94 -9.42
N LEU A 129 -9.70 -8.77 -10.03
CA LEU A 129 -11.01 -8.17 -10.24
C LEU A 129 -11.35 -8.14 -11.74
N GLU A 130 -11.51 -9.30 -12.35
CA GLU A 130 -11.83 -9.43 -13.77
C GLU A 130 -13.09 -8.63 -14.14
N GLY A 131 -12.95 -7.72 -15.11
CA GLY A 131 -14.04 -6.87 -15.56
C GLY A 131 -14.45 -5.77 -14.57
N TRP A 132 -13.58 -5.37 -13.66
CA TRP A 132 -13.87 -4.26 -12.74
C TRP A 132 -13.88 -2.91 -13.45
N ASP A 133 -15.02 -2.21 -13.39
CA ASP A 133 -15.24 -0.91 -14.06
C ASP A 133 -15.55 0.25 -13.08
N GLU A 134 -15.53 -0.03 -11.78
CA GLU A 134 -15.76 0.96 -10.72
C GLU A 134 -14.42 1.61 -10.31
N ILE A 135 -14.46 2.56 -9.38
CA ILE A 135 -13.23 3.11 -8.80
C ILE A 135 -12.43 2.02 -8.08
N PRO A 136 -11.09 2.10 -8.04
CA PRO A 136 -10.28 1.09 -7.37
C PRO A 136 -10.74 0.84 -5.93
N PRO A 137 -10.98 -0.42 -5.53
CA PRO A 137 -11.74 -0.76 -4.32
C PRO A 137 -11.03 -0.47 -3.01
N MET A 138 -9.72 -0.25 -3.01
CA MET A 138 -8.95 0.13 -1.81
C MET A 138 -8.76 1.64 -1.67
N ARG A 139 -9.30 2.44 -2.59
CA ARG A 139 -9.40 3.88 -2.38
C ARG A 139 -10.43 4.19 -1.31
N ARG A 140 -10.13 5.14 -0.44
CA ARG A 140 -10.99 5.49 0.71
C ARG A 140 -12.35 6.10 0.31
N GLU A 141 -12.48 6.62 -0.90
CA GLU A 141 -13.77 7.07 -1.45
C GLU A 141 -14.67 5.92 -1.93
N PHE A 142 -14.18 4.68 -2.04
CA PHE A 142 -14.99 3.53 -2.45
C PHE A 142 -15.93 3.12 -1.32
N ASP A 143 -17.25 3.23 -1.56
CA ASP A 143 -18.27 2.80 -0.61
C ASP A 143 -18.57 1.30 -0.77
N THR A 144 -17.85 0.50 0.00
CA THR A 144 -18.01 -0.98 0.01
C THR A 144 -19.41 -1.42 0.38
N ARG A 145 -20.12 -0.64 1.23
CA ARG A 145 -21.49 -0.97 1.66
C ARG A 145 -22.46 -0.73 0.53
N ALA A 146 -22.42 0.44 -0.11
CA ALA A 146 -23.27 0.76 -1.25
C ALA A 146 -23.05 -0.22 -2.40
N TYR A 147 -21.78 -0.55 -2.69
CA TYR A 147 -21.42 -1.56 -3.69
C TYR A 147 -22.01 -2.93 -3.35
N ALA A 148 -21.83 -3.40 -2.12
CA ALA A 148 -22.36 -4.69 -1.68
C ALA A 148 -23.90 -4.75 -1.74
N GLU A 149 -24.58 -3.66 -1.35
CA GLU A 149 -26.04 -3.56 -1.44
C GLU A 149 -26.53 -3.59 -2.90
N LYS A 150 -25.83 -2.90 -3.82
CA LYS A 150 -26.15 -2.89 -5.26
C LYS A 150 -25.91 -4.25 -5.92
N THR A 151 -24.81 -4.91 -5.58
CA THR A 151 -24.33 -6.11 -6.30
C THR A 151 -24.88 -7.41 -5.72
N PHE A 152 -25.01 -7.51 -4.39
CA PHE A 152 -25.34 -8.74 -3.70
C PHE A 152 -26.72 -8.74 -3.04
N PHE A 153 -27.48 -7.65 -3.13
CA PHE A 153 -28.83 -7.54 -2.58
C PHE A 153 -29.90 -7.32 -3.66
N PRO A 154 -31.14 -7.84 -3.45
CA PRO A 154 -31.55 -8.62 -2.29
C PRO A 154 -31.37 -10.13 -2.52
N ARG A 155 -30.65 -10.83 -1.65
CA ARG A 155 -30.74 -12.29 -1.59
C ARG A 155 -32.03 -12.65 -0.87
N GLU A 156 -32.92 -13.38 -1.50
CA GLU A 156 -34.15 -13.90 -0.85
C GLU A 156 -33.79 -14.65 0.44
N GLY A 157 -34.44 -14.27 1.55
CA GLY A 157 -34.25 -14.89 2.86
C GLY A 157 -33.11 -14.27 3.73
N ARG A 158 -32.31 -13.31 3.25
CA ARG A 158 -31.30 -12.63 4.06
C ARG A 158 -31.87 -11.36 4.69
N LYS A 159 -32.15 -11.42 6.01
CA LYS A 159 -32.50 -10.20 6.75
C LYS A 159 -31.30 -9.25 6.82
N LYS A 160 -31.52 -7.96 6.53
CA LYS A 160 -30.52 -6.90 6.84
C LYS A 160 -30.31 -6.87 8.35
N THR A 161 -29.17 -7.31 8.84
CA THR A 161 -28.76 -7.11 10.22
C THR A 161 -27.69 -6.02 10.24
N ASP A 162 -28.08 -4.81 10.64
CA ASP A 162 -27.08 -3.81 11.03
C ASP A 162 -26.32 -4.38 12.24
N PRO A 163 -24.98 -4.53 12.17
CA PRO A 163 -24.19 -5.05 13.29
C PRO A 163 -24.41 -4.28 14.58
N ARG A 164 -24.64 -2.97 14.51
CA ARG A 164 -24.95 -2.13 15.70
C ARG A 164 -26.30 -2.46 16.28
N ALA A 165 -27.34 -2.56 15.45
CA ALA A 165 -28.68 -2.92 15.89
C ALA A 165 -28.70 -4.34 16.48
N HIS A 166 -28.01 -5.30 15.84
CA HIS A 166 -27.87 -6.66 16.34
C HIS A 166 -27.13 -6.73 17.68
N MET A 167 -26.03 -6.00 17.83
CA MET A 167 -25.29 -5.92 19.09
C MET A 167 -26.11 -5.24 20.20
N GLN A 168 -26.86 -4.21 19.85
CA GLN A 168 -27.71 -3.48 20.81
C GLN A 168 -28.85 -4.37 21.29
N GLU A 169 -29.48 -5.14 20.40
CA GLU A 169 -30.53 -6.11 20.74
C GLU A 169 -29.99 -7.25 21.61
N GLN A 170 -28.75 -7.71 21.35
CA GLN A 170 -28.11 -8.78 22.14
C GLN A 170 -27.64 -8.30 23.53
N LEU A 171 -27.09 -7.09 23.63
CA LEU A 171 -26.51 -6.56 24.89
C LEU A 171 -27.55 -5.87 25.78
N TYR A 172 -28.60 -5.29 25.17
CA TYR A 172 -29.61 -4.48 25.86
C TYR A 172 -31.04 -4.86 25.40
N PRO A 173 -31.46 -6.12 25.61
CA PRO A 173 -32.73 -6.62 25.07
C PRO A 173 -34.02 -5.92 25.60
N ASN A 174 -33.92 -5.06 26.61
CA ASN A 174 -35.08 -4.45 27.29
C ASN A 174 -35.14 -2.91 27.24
N GLU A 175 -34.30 -2.23 26.43
CA GLU A 175 -34.33 -0.77 26.34
C GLU A 175 -35.35 -0.18 25.34
N GLY A 176 -36.01 -1.04 24.56
CA GLY A 176 -37.01 -0.65 23.55
C GLY A 176 -38.47 -0.58 24.01
N GLU A 177 -38.77 -0.93 25.27
CA GLU A 177 -40.13 -0.86 25.88
C GLU A 177 -40.20 0.09 27.07
N LYS A 178 -39.88 1.37 26.86
CA LYS A 178 -40.25 2.44 27.79
C LYS A 178 -40.75 3.66 27.06
#